data_59b1fc566b600a1246992596b26faa59
#
_entry.id   59b1fc566b600a1246992596b26faa59
#
_cell.length_a   1.000
_cell.length_b   1.000
_cell.length_c   1.000
_cell.angle_alpha   90.00
_cell.angle_beta   90.00
_cell.angle_gamma   90.00
#
_symmetry.space_group_name_H-M   'P 1'
#
loop_
_entity.id
_entity.type
_entity.pdbx_description
1 polymer ?
#
loop_
_entity_poly.entity_id
_entity_poly.type
_entity_poly.pdbx_seq_one_letter_code
_entity_poly.pdbx_strand_id
1 'polypeptide(L)'
;DPGFAAPYATLDFKVKGLSGDVIRVKFLDDPDPPYVDIDVTSSAYSTSLGNGWYQVSVPITEFEGVATATGLLFETIAPPPAESFTYLLTDIGFSGEAPVDTTTSVDFEGDAGSFSFDNFGGGESTVIANPDPSGINTSGQVVQMTRTSESDFGGSTLALPEGIDWSQGEIFRMKVWSQRSVPVLFKVEGTPPAERSDDHDGGSVWQELCFDFTGDNAGPPVTGISVFFDLGAVGDVANDPDNWTFYYDDIEQTSEPCPAPPPPAPDFTTITFDDPATTYTLTDFGGTASTVTNDPAGGTNQVVLTVKPDTAEVWAGT
;
A
#
# COMPACT_ATOMS: atom_id res chain seq x y z
N ASP A 1 16.38 -1.05 6.34
CA ASP A 1 17.12 -2.31 6.25
C ASP A 1 18.41 -2.11 5.46
N PRO A 2 19.51 -2.76 5.85
CA PRO A 2 20.72 -2.77 5.06
C PRO A 2 20.44 -3.34 3.67
N GLY A 3 20.96 -2.69 2.62
CA GLY A 3 20.78 -3.15 1.25
C GLY A 3 19.44 -2.79 0.61
N PHE A 4 18.67 -1.88 1.19
CA PHE A 4 17.33 -1.48 0.71
C PHE A 4 17.27 -1.09 -0.77
N ALA A 5 18.38 -0.70 -1.38
CA ALA A 5 18.46 -0.31 -2.79
C ALA A 5 18.92 -1.45 -3.73
N ALA A 6 19.47 -2.55 -3.17
CA ALA A 6 20.03 -3.65 -3.95
C ALA A 6 19.03 -4.35 -4.91
N PRO A 7 17.72 -4.44 -4.59
CA PRO A 7 16.75 -5.09 -5.47
C PRO A 7 16.37 -4.27 -6.71
N TYR A 8 16.75 -3.00 -6.77
CA TYR A 8 16.27 -2.09 -7.82
C TYR A 8 17.31 -1.89 -8.93
N ALA A 9 16.84 -1.53 -10.13
CA ALA A 9 17.71 -1.26 -11.27
C ALA A 9 18.21 0.18 -11.28
N THR A 10 17.40 1.14 -10.84
CA THR A 10 17.73 2.58 -10.87
C THR A 10 17.36 3.29 -9.57
N LEU A 11 18.13 4.31 -9.24
CA LEU A 11 17.75 5.39 -8.32
C LEU A 11 17.16 6.53 -9.16
N ASP A 12 15.96 6.93 -8.86
CA ASP A 12 15.24 7.99 -9.57
C ASP A 12 14.92 9.15 -8.65
N PHE A 13 15.07 10.37 -9.17
CA PHE A 13 14.63 11.57 -8.46
C PHE A 13 14.42 12.72 -9.43
N LYS A 14 13.66 13.72 -9.01
CA LYS A 14 13.56 14.98 -9.73
C LYS A 14 14.36 16.05 -9.04
N VAL A 15 15.09 16.83 -9.81
CA VAL A 15 15.89 17.93 -9.32
C VAL A 15 15.66 19.20 -10.12
N LYS A 16 15.62 20.32 -9.45
CA LYS A 16 15.65 21.63 -10.10
C LYS A 16 16.97 22.32 -9.73
N GLY A 17 17.75 22.64 -10.76
CA GLY A 17 19.04 23.26 -10.63
C GLY A 17 19.44 24.03 -11.89
N LEU A 18 20.60 24.63 -11.88
CA LEU A 18 21.15 25.43 -12.97
C LEU A 18 22.25 24.67 -13.72
N SER A 19 22.61 25.16 -14.90
CA SER A 19 23.74 24.61 -15.65
C SER A 19 25.06 24.75 -14.89
N GLY A 20 25.77 23.63 -14.76
CA GLY A 20 27.01 23.54 -14.00
C GLY A 20 26.83 23.16 -12.52
N ASP A 21 25.58 23.01 -12.08
CA ASP A 21 25.30 22.47 -10.75
C ASP A 21 25.59 20.96 -10.73
N VAL A 22 26.47 20.52 -9.84
CA VAL A 22 26.80 19.10 -9.67
C VAL A 22 26.31 18.61 -8.32
N ILE A 23 25.53 17.57 -8.35
CA ILE A 23 25.06 16.85 -7.17
C ILE A 23 25.82 15.53 -7.09
N ARG A 24 26.41 15.26 -5.95
CA ARG A 24 26.97 13.97 -5.61
C ARG A 24 25.95 13.13 -4.88
N VAL A 25 25.74 11.92 -5.37
CA VAL A 25 24.87 10.95 -4.73
C VAL A 25 25.71 9.77 -4.26
N LYS A 26 25.49 9.34 -3.02
CA LYS A 26 26.15 8.17 -2.45
C LYS A 26 25.26 7.42 -1.49
N PHE A 27 25.47 6.12 -1.40
CA PHE A 27 24.88 5.29 -0.36
C PHE A 27 25.76 5.31 0.89
N LEU A 28 25.12 5.29 2.07
CA LEU A 28 25.81 5.35 3.35
C LEU A 28 25.92 3.93 3.93
N ASP A 29 27.11 3.48 4.19
CA ASP A 29 27.47 2.35 5.07
C ASP A 29 28.99 2.08 5.07
N ASP A 30 29.73 2.75 4.19
CA ASP A 30 31.19 2.68 4.12
C ASP A 30 31.77 4.03 4.57
N PRO A 31 32.88 4.07 5.30
CA PRO A 31 33.54 5.32 5.67
C PRO A 31 33.96 6.18 4.46
N ASP A 32 34.07 5.60 3.27
CA ASP A 32 34.32 6.32 2.02
C ASP A 32 33.56 5.63 0.85
N PRO A 33 32.22 5.68 0.84
CA PRO A 33 31.42 4.99 -0.17
C PRO A 33 31.66 5.57 -1.56
N PRO A 34 31.66 4.74 -2.59
CA PRO A 34 31.62 5.18 -3.98
C PRO A 34 30.44 6.12 -4.22
N TYR A 35 30.67 7.10 -5.06
CA TYR A 35 29.67 8.12 -5.37
C TYR A 35 29.51 8.33 -6.87
N VAL A 36 28.38 8.88 -7.25
CA VAL A 36 28.10 9.31 -8.63
C VAL A 36 27.90 10.84 -8.62
N ASP A 37 28.72 11.53 -9.43
CA ASP A 37 28.59 12.96 -9.65
C ASP A 37 27.69 13.23 -10.84
N ILE A 38 26.65 14.02 -10.65
CA ILE A 38 25.60 14.30 -11.63
C ILE A 38 25.59 15.79 -11.91
N ASP A 39 26.02 16.21 -13.11
CA ASP A 39 25.67 17.51 -13.63
C ASP A 39 24.19 17.51 -13.98
N VAL A 40 23.43 18.34 -13.26
CA VAL A 40 21.97 18.33 -13.31
C VAL A 40 21.42 18.50 -14.73
N THR A 41 22.11 19.25 -15.58
CA THR A 41 21.62 19.63 -16.89
C THR A 41 22.24 18.84 -18.06
N SER A 42 23.39 18.23 -17.85
CA SER A 42 24.20 17.61 -18.93
C SER A 42 24.60 16.17 -18.68
N SER A 43 24.29 15.61 -17.52
CA SER A 43 24.54 14.19 -17.22
C SER A 43 23.78 13.27 -18.18
N ALA A 44 24.39 12.13 -18.51
CA ALA A 44 23.73 11.06 -19.26
C ALA A 44 22.49 10.50 -18.54
N TYR A 45 22.39 10.70 -17.23
CA TYR A 45 21.27 10.26 -16.40
C TYR A 45 20.13 11.29 -16.31
N SER A 46 20.31 12.50 -16.85
CA SER A 46 19.37 13.62 -16.70
C SER A 46 18.53 13.83 -17.94
N THR A 47 17.21 13.94 -17.75
CA THR A 47 16.25 14.26 -18.79
C THR A 47 15.45 15.51 -18.40
N SER A 48 15.45 16.54 -19.25
CA SER A 48 14.72 17.78 -18.97
C SER A 48 13.22 17.59 -18.95
N LEU A 49 12.57 18.06 -17.89
CA LEU A 49 11.11 18.14 -17.74
C LEU A 49 10.56 19.55 -18.05
N GLY A 50 11.42 20.50 -18.37
CA GLY A 50 11.05 21.92 -18.54
C GLY A 50 11.06 22.70 -17.23
N ASN A 51 11.00 24.04 -17.33
CA ASN A 51 11.00 24.96 -16.19
C ASN A 51 12.16 24.77 -15.19
N GLY A 52 13.31 24.26 -15.67
CA GLY A 52 14.51 24.00 -14.86
C GLY A 52 14.43 22.71 -14.02
N TRP A 53 13.42 21.88 -14.23
CA TRP A 53 13.34 20.56 -13.64
C TRP A 53 13.93 19.48 -14.54
N TYR A 54 14.57 18.51 -13.94
CA TYR A 54 15.17 17.35 -14.59
C TYR A 54 14.74 16.08 -13.84
N GLN A 55 14.38 15.07 -14.61
CA GLN A 55 14.32 13.69 -14.11
C GLN A 55 15.73 13.11 -14.17
N VAL A 56 16.20 12.56 -13.09
CA VAL A 56 17.48 11.85 -13.01
C VAL A 56 17.20 10.39 -12.72
N SER A 57 17.81 9.50 -13.51
CA SER A 57 17.70 8.03 -13.35
C SER A 57 19.10 7.45 -13.41
N VAL A 58 19.64 7.05 -12.27
CA VAL A 58 21.00 6.51 -12.16
C VAL A 58 20.93 5.00 -11.97
N PRO A 59 21.56 4.20 -12.86
CA PRO A 59 21.64 2.76 -12.65
C PRO A 59 22.26 2.41 -11.28
N ILE A 60 21.68 1.49 -10.56
CA ILE A 60 22.20 1.05 -9.26
C ILE A 60 23.62 0.45 -9.41
N THR A 61 23.92 -0.11 -10.58
CA THR A 61 25.23 -0.65 -10.89
C THR A 61 26.37 0.38 -10.96
N GLU A 62 26.04 1.67 -11.03
CA GLU A 62 27.01 2.76 -10.93
C GLU A 62 27.49 2.99 -9.48
N PHE A 63 26.80 2.42 -8.51
CA PHE A 63 27.13 2.49 -7.09
C PHE A 63 27.71 1.15 -6.64
N GLU A 64 28.86 1.19 -5.97
CA GLU A 64 29.40 0.01 -5.28
C GLU A 64 28.87 -0.04 -3.83
N GLY A 65 28.85 -1.22 -3.22
CA GLY A 65 28.48 -1.40 -1.82
C GLY A 65 26.99 -1.25 -1.50
N VAL A 66 26.11 -1.25 -2.49
CA VAL A 66 24.66 -1.05 -2.32
C VAL A 66 24.00 -2.12 -1.44
N ALA A 67 24.58 -3.35 -1.42
CA ALA A 67 24.04 -4.48 -0.66
C ALA A 67 24.02 -4.27 0.88
N THR A 68 24.82 -3.35 1.39
CA THR A 68 24.91 -3.04 2.83
C THR A 68 24.43 -1.64 3.17
N ALA A 69 24.00 -0.87 2.17
CA ALA A 69 23.63 0.53 2.33
C ALA A 69 22.51 0.73 3.36
N THR A 70 22.70 1.67 4.27
CA THR A 70 21.73 2.03 5.33
C THR A 70 21.11 3.41 5.12
N GLY A 71 21.56 4.16 4.11
CA GLY A 71 21.04 5.48 3.81
C GLY A 71 21.48 5.98 2.44
N LEU A 72 20.90 7.11 2.03
CA LEU A 72 21.20 7.81 0.79
C LEU A 72 21.56 9.26 1.11
N LEU A 73 22.64 9.78 0.51
CA LEU A 73 23.12 11.14 0.72
C LEU A 73 23.21 11.88 -0.61
N PHE A 74 22.72 13.11 -0.61
CA PHE A 74 22.88 14.08 -1.69
C PHE A 74 23.77 15.21 -1.20
N GLU A 75 24.90 15.39 -1.86
CA GLU A 75 25.85 16.45 -1.56
C GLU A 75 25.98 17.41 -2.74
N THR A 76 26.20 18.68 -2.46
CA THR A 76 26.58 19.65 -3.48
C THR A 76 28.08 19.63 -3.64
N ILE A 77 28.57 19.51 -4.87
CA ILE A 77 29.98 19.67 -5.21
C ILE A 77 30.12 20.94 -6.04
N ALA A 78 30.10 22.06 -5.40
CA ALA A 78 30.50 23.30 -6.07
C ALA A 78 31.99 23.55 -5.79
N PRO A 79 32.79 23.87 -6.81
CA PRO A 79 34.04 24.58 -6.54
C PRO A 79 33.67 25.93 -5.93
N PRO A 80 34.35 26.41 -4.89
CA PRO A 80 33.99 27.68 -4.33
C PRO A 80 34.14 28.79 -5.38
N PRO A 81 33.05 29.53 -5.69
CA PRO A 81 32.96 30.87 -5.20
C PRO A 81 31.88 30.94 -4.12
N ALA A 82 32.01 31.88 -3.24
CA ALA A 82 31.28 32.12 -2.02
C ALA A 82 29.77 32.42 -2.20
N GLU A 83 29.10 31.84 -3.19
CA GLU A 83 27.66 32.03 -3.41
C GLU A 83 26.90 30.79 -3.02
N SER A 84 25.79 30.99 -2.30
CA SER A 84 24.90 29.90 -1.87
C SER A 84 24.30 29.19 -3.08
N PHE A 85 24.49 27.90 -3.14
CA PHE A 85 23.90 27.02 -4.12
C PHE A 85 22.58 26.48 -3.57
N THR A 86 21.51 26.57 -4.34
CA THR A 86 20.19 26.08 -3.96
C THR A 86 19.67 25.15 -5.04
N TYR A 87 19.34 23.93 -4.67
CA TYR A 87 18.61 23.01 -5.52
C TYR A 87 17.34 22.50 -4.80
N LEU A 88 16.39 22.04 -5.56
CA LEU A 88 15.16 21.40 -5.04
C LEU A 88 15.16 19.95 -5.49
N LEU A 89 14.88 19.06 -4.56
CA LEU A 89 14.71 17.62 -4.81
C LEU A 89 13.27 17.20 -4.49
N THR A 90 12.75 16.29 -5.31
CA THR A 90 11.46 15.63 -5.07
C THR A 90 11.43 14.27 -5.77
N ASP A 91 10.41 13.48 -5.46
CA ASP A 91 10.13 12.18 -6.08
C ASP A 91 11.37 11.27 -6.06
N ILE A 92 12.02 11.17 -4.91
CA ILE A 92 13.16 10.28 -4.70
C ILE A 92 12.62 8.88 -4.48
N GLY A 93 13.02 7.94 -5.32
CA GLY A 93 12.59 6.57 -5.27
C GLY A 93 13.53 5.65 -6.01
N PHE A 94 13.20 4.40 -6.02
CA PHE A 94 13.90 3.38 -6.78
C PHE A 94 12.96 2.79 -7.81
N SER A 95 13.46 2.51 -9.01
CA SER A 95 12.73 1.78 -10.02
C SER A 95 13.60 0.71 -10.67
N GLY A 96 12.98 -0.14 -11.41
CA GLY A 96 13.62 -1.25 -12.10
C GLY A 96 12.84 -2.52 -11.89
N GLU A 97 13.15 -3.53 -12.66
CA GLU A 97 12.58 -4.84 -12.40
C GLU A 97 12.84 -5.16 -10.93
N ALA A 98 11.74 -5.36 -10.19
CA ALA A 98 11.84 -6.18 -9.00
C ALA A 98 12.70 -7.39 -9.36
N PRO A 99 13.56 -7.91 -8.48
CA PRO A 99 14.25 -9.15 -8.78
C PRO A 99 13.24 -10.06 -9.46
N VAL A 100 13.65 -10.77 -10.49
CA VAL A 100 12.80 -11.82 -11.08
C VAL A 100 12.58 -12.79 -9.93
N ASP A 101 11.58 -12.47 -9.16
CA ASP A 101 11.18 -13.29 -8.04
C ASP A 101 10.60 -14.53 -8.70
N THR A 102 11.21 -15.67 -8.47
CA THR A 102 10.66 -16.97 -8.87
C THR A 102 9.52 -17.35 -7.95
N THR A 103 8.88 -16.35 -7.33
CA THR A 103 7.73 -16.49 -6.46
C THR A 103 6.54 -17.06 -7.20
N THR A 104 5.73 -17.80 -6.50
CA THR A 104 4.46 -18.26 -7.06
C THR A 104 3.60 -17.02 -7.37
N SER A 105 3.41 -16.77 -8.67
CA SER A 105 2.53 -15.72 -9.16
C SER A 105 1.47 -16.36 -10.06
N VAL A 106 0.20 -16.11 -9.73
CA VAL A 106 -0.93 -16.59 -10.52
C VAL A 106 -1.80 -15.38 -10.86
N ASP A 107 -1.72 -14.94 -12.11
CA ASP A 107 -2.40 -13.77 -12.65
C ASP A 107 -3.72 -14.10 -13.38
N PHE A 108 -4.06 -15.38 -13.48
CA PHE A 108 -5.23 -15.89 -14.20
C PHE A 108 -5.37 -15.44 -15.66
N GLU A 109 -4.37 -14.78 -16.22
CA GLU A 109 -4.32 -14.39 -17.62
C GLU A 109 -3.97 -15.60 -18.50
N GLY A 110 -4.58 -15.74 -19.64
CA GLY A 110 -4.32 -16.84 -20.56
C GLY A 110 -5.53 -17.75 -20.77
N ASP A 111 -5.28 -19.06 -20.94
CA ASP A 111 -6.38 -20.03 -21.15
C ASP A 111 -7.05 -20.38 -19.80
N ALA A 112 -8.28 -19.96 -19.64
CA ALA A 112 -9.08 -20.24 -18.43
C ALA A 112 -9.15 -21.75 -18.08
N GLY A 113 -9.00 -22.62 -19.06
CA GLY A 113 -8.95 -24.07 -18.87
C GLY A 113 -7.64 -24.58 -18.27
N SER A 114 -6.60 -23.76 -18.18
CA SER A 114 -5.33 -24.15 -17.55
C SER A 114 -5.38 -24.13 -16.02
N PHE A 115 -6.37 -23.43 -15.42
CA PHE A 115 -6.56 -23.35 -13.98
C PHE A 115 -7.55 -24.42 -13.51
N SER A 116 -7.15 -25.22 -12.52
CA SER A 116 -7.96 -26.30 -11.98
C SER A 116 -8.43 -25.94 -10.56
N PHE A 117 -9.74 -25.86 -10.41
CA PHE A 117 -10.39 -25.59 -9.13
C PHE A 117 -11.12 -26.84 -8.62
N ASP A 118 -10.88 -27.21 -7.37
CA ASP A 118 -11.70 -28.16 -6.61
C ASP A 118 -12.69 -27.39 -5.76
N ASN A 119 -13.92 -27.28 -6.25
CA ASN A 119 -15.01 -26.54 -5.64
C ASN A 119 -15.75 -27.42 -4.62
N PHE A 120 -16.04 -26.90 -3.44
CA PHE A 120 -16.68 -27.66 -2.36
C PHE A 120 -17.60 -26.80 -1.48
N GLY A 121 -18.54 -27.46 -0.81
CA GLY A 121 -19.41 -26.83 0.18
C GLY A 121 -20.24 -25.65 -0.33
N GLY A 122 -20.48 -25.60 -1.64
CA GLY A 122 -21.20 -24.50 -2.27
C GLY A 122 -20.37 -23.28 -2.59
N GLY A 123 -19.04 -23.35 -2.48
CA GLY A 123 -18.13 -22.42 -3.11
C GLY A 123 -17.87 -22.85 -4.56
N GLU A 124 -18.00 -21.95 -5.52
CA GLU A 124 -17.80 -22.22 -6.95
C GLU A 124 -16.89 -21.15 -7.56
N SER A 125 -15.69 -21.54 -7.97
CA SER A 125 -14.70 -20.66 -8.62
C SER A 125 -14.57 -20.99 -10.11
N THR A 126 -14.45 -19.93 -10.93
CA THR A 126 -14.19 -20.04 -12.37
C THR A 126 -13.49 -18.76 -12.85
N VAL A 127 -12.60 -18.90 -13.83
CA VAL A 127 -11.96 -17.75 -14.49
C VAL A 127 -12.95 -17.14 -15.49
N ILE A 128 -13.12 -15.82 -15.42
CA ILE A 128 -14.00 -15.05 -16.30
C ILE A 128 -13.27 -13.78 -16.78
N ALA A 129 -13.84 -13.09 -17.78
CA ALA A 129 -13.41 -11.73 -18.09
C ALA A 129 -13.64 -10.82 -16.89
N ASN A 130 -12.67 -9.93 -16.60
CA ASN A 130 -12.77 -9.02 -15.48
C ASN A 130 -13.97 -8.08 -15.64
N PRO A 131 -14.97 -8.12 -14.75
CA PRO A 131 -16.16 -7.29 -14.85
C PRO A 131 -15.92 -5.83 -14.43
N ASP A 132 -14.83 -5.56 -13.73
CA ASP A 132 -14.46 -4.23 -13.24
C ASP A 132 -12.95 -3.99 -13.34
N PRO A 133 -12.41 -3.77 -14.56
CA PRO A 133 -10.98 -3.49 -14.75
C PRO A 133 -10.66 -2.06 -14.31
N SER A 134 -10.57 -1.84 -13.00
CA SER A 134 -10.38 -0.51 -12.41
C SER A 134 -9.47 -0.53 -11.17
N GLY A 135 -9.07 0.65 -10.72
CA GLY A 135 -8.27 0.80 -9.50
C GLY A 135 -6.92 0.08 -9.58
N ILE A 136 -6.68 -0.81 -8.63
CA ILE A 136 -5.44 -1.60 -8.56
C ILE A 136 -5.46 -2.87 -9.42
N ASN A 137 -6.60 -3.20 -10.04
CA ASN A 137 -6.71 -4.36 -10.93
C ASN A 137 -7.28 -3.96 -12.29
N THR A 138 -6.42 -3.97 -13.32
CA THR A 138 -6.77 -3.68 -14.71
C THR A 138 -6.59 -4.89 -15.62
N SER A 139 -6.42 -6.09 -15.05
CA SER A 139 -6.25 -7.35 -15.76
C SER A 139 -7.48 -7.68 -16.64
N GLY A 140 -7.27 -8.53 -17.64
CA GLY A 140 -8.32 -8.93 -18.58
C GLY A 140 -9.23 -10.03 -18.03
N GLN A 141 -8.72 -10.84 -17.11
CA GLN A 141 -9.40 -11.98 -16.51
C GLN A 141 -9.24 -11.98 -15.00
N VAL A 142 -10.18 -12.59 -14.30
CA VAL A 142 -10.19 -12.75 -12.84
C VAL A 142 -10.91 -14.05 -12.49
N VAL A 143 -10.74 -14.52 -11.28
CA VAL A 143 -11.56 -15.58 -10.73
C VAL A 143 -12.83 -14.99 -10.15
N GLN A 144 -14.00 -15.45 -10.63
CA GLN A 144 -15.26 -15.26 -9.95
C GLN A 144 -15.48 -16.42 -8.99
N MET A 145 -15.79 -16.10 -7.74
CA MET A 145 -16.23 -17.07 -6.75
C MET A 145 -17.63 -16.74 -6.26
N THR A 146 -18.54 -17.72 -6.35
CA THR A 146 -19.89 -17.60 -5.80
C THR A 146 -20.09 -18.51 -4.60
N ARG A 147 -20.99 -18.13 -3.69
CA ARG A 147 -21.36 -18.93 -2.51
C ARG A 147 -22.83 -19.29 -2.57
N THR A 148 -23.10 -20.60 -2.68
CA THR A 148 -24.47 -21.15 -2.63
C THR A 148 -24.90 -21.45 -1.19
N SER A 149 -26.13 -21.85 -1.00
CA SER A 149 -26.69 -22.21 0.32
C SER A 149 -26.38 -23.65 0.77
N GLU A 150 -25.37 -24.28 0.17
CA GLU A 150 -25.05 -25.68 0.48
C GLU A 150 -24.46 -25.87 1.89
N SER A 151 -23.50 -25.03 2.28
CA SER A 151 -22.89 -25.08 3.61
C SER A 151 -22.31 -23.74 4.05
N ASP A 152 -21.88 -23.69 5.31
CA ASP A 152 -21.18 -22.55 5.91
C ASP A 152 -19.64 -22.57 5.66
N PHE A 153 -19.11 -23.66 5.09
CA PHE A 153 -17.69 -23.84 4.79
C PHE A 153 -17.37 -23.86 3.29
N GLY A 154 -18.23 -23.31 2.43
CA GLY A 154 -18.00 -23.28 0.99
C GLY A 154 -16.71 -22.57 0.61
N GLY A 155 -15.90 -23.23 -0.20
CA GLY A 155 -14.61 -22.77 -0.65
C GLY A 155 -14.23 -23.35 -2.01
N SER A 156 -13.03 -22.98 -2.47
CA SER A 156 -12.47 -23.51 -3.69
C SER A 156 -10.94 -23.62 -3.56
N THR A 157 -10.40 -24.75 -3.97
CA THR A 157 -8.96 -25.00 -3.97
C THR A 157 -8.41 -24.84 -5.38
N LEU A 158 -7.52 -23.91 -5.60
CA LEU A 158 -6.71 -23.80 -6.79
C LEU A 158 -5.56 -24.81 -6.70
N ALA A 159 -5.46 -25.72 -7.67
CA ALA A 159 -4.32 -26.66 -7.74
C ALA A 159 -3.06 -25.95 -8.22
N LEU A 160 -1.96 -26.18 -7.53
CA LEU A 160 -0.62 -25.68 -7.87
C LEU A 160 0.29 -26.90 -8.17
N PRO A 161 0.42 -27.33 -9.43
CA PRO A 161 1.19 -28.52 -9.78
C PRO A 161 2.68 -28.44 -9.39
N GLU A 162 3.27 -27.25 -9.46
CA GLU A 162 4.66 -27.00 -9.08
C GLU A 162 4.83 -26.84 -7.55
N GLY A 163 3.73 -26.73 -6.82
CA GLY A 163 3.74 -26.48 -5.38
C GLY A 163 4.12 -25.05 -5.02
N ILE A 164 4.40 -24.85 -3.72
CA ILE A 164 4.87 -23.57 -3.17
C ILE A 164 6.28 -23.80 -2.60
N ASP A 165 7.21 -22.95 -3.00
CA ASP A 165 8.56 -22.90 -2.44
C ASP A 165 8.64 -21.78 -1.39
N TRP A 166 8.59 -22.12 -0.11
CA TRP A 166 8.68 -21.18 0.99
C TRP A 166 9.99 -20.40 1.06
N SER A 167 11.04 -20.82 0.36
CA SER A 167 12.28 -20.05 0.29
C SER A 167 12.15 -18.75 -0.51
N GLN A 168 11.09 -18.63 -1.30
CA GLN A 168 10.77 -17.45 -2.11
C GLN A 168 10.01 -16.38 -1.35
N GLY A 169 9.53 -16.68 -0.18
CA GLY A 169 8.79 -15.78 0.70
C GLY A 169 7.72 -16.52 1.51
N GLU A 170 7.33 -15.92 2.61
CA GLU A 170 6.32 -16.49 3.53
C GLU A 170 5.05 -15.64 3.56
N ILE A 171 4.90 -14.71 2.62
CA ILE A 171 3.77 -13.79 2.54
C ILE A 171 3.08 -13.98 1.20
N PHE A 172 1.76 -13.96 1.22
CA PHE A 172 0.95 -13.93 0.01
C PHE A 172 0.13 -12.66 -0.04
N ARG A 173 0.01 -12.11 -1.24
CA ARG A 173 -0.88 -11.01 -1.57
C ARG A 173 -1.89 -11.48 -2.59
N MET A 174 -3.09 -10.95 -2.53
CA MET A 174 -4.16 -11.27 -3.48
C MET A 174 -5.06 -10.06 -3.65
N LYS A 175 -5.36 -9.69 -4.88
CA LYS A 175 -6.36 -8.66 -5.16
C LYS A 175 -7.74 -9.26 -5.03
N VAL A 176 -8.60 -8.60 -4.29
CA VAL A 176 -9.98 -9.03 -4.01
C VAL A 176 -10.96 -7.90 -4.31
N TRP A 177 -12.09 -8.24 -4.88
CA TRP A 177 -13.22 -7.33 -5.06
C TRP A 177 -14.45 -7.89 -4.38
N SER A 178 -15.15 -7.03 -3.64
CA SER A 178 -16.41 -7.38 -2.96
C SER A 178 -17.30 -6.17 -2.83
N GLN A 179 -18.61 -6.38 -3.01
CA GLN A 179 -19.60 -5.33 -2.76
C GLN A 179 -19.73 -4.99 -1.27
N ARG A 180 -19.62 -5.98 -0.41
CA ARG A 180 -19.72 -5.83 1.04
C ARG A 180 -18.41 -6.13 1.74
N SER A 181 -18.27 -5.66 2.97
CA SER A 181 -17.20 -6.11 3.85
C SER A 181 -17.30 -7.62 4.07
N VAL A 182 -16.16 -8.32 3.95
CA VAL A 182 -16.11 -9.76 4.05
C VAL A 182 -14.75 -10.25 4.52
N PRO A 183 -14.69 -11.16 5.52
CA PRO A 183 -13.46 -11.86 5.84
C PRO A 183 -13.09 -12.85 4.73
N VAL A 184 -11.83 -12.89 4.38
CA VAL A 184 -11.26 -13.82 3.39
C VAL A 184 -10.25 -14.70 4.09
N LEU A 185 -10.48 -16.01 4.10
CA LEU A 185 -9.50 -16.97 4.57
C LEU A 185 -8.70 -17.50 3.38
N PHE A 186 -7.39 -17.41 3.48
CA PHE A 186 -6.42 -17.97 2.56
C PHE A 186 -5.72 -19.15 3.23
N LYS A 187 -5.85 -20.32 2.65
CA LYS A 187 -5.29 -21.55 3.19
C LYS A 187 -4.31 -22.16 2.21
N VAL A 188 -3.11 -22.45 2.66
CA VAL A 188 -2.11 -23.20 1.92
C VAL A 188 -2.26 -24.67 2.26
N GLU A 189 -2.56 -25.49 1.23
CA GLU A 189 -2.81 -26.92 1.38
C GLU A 189 -1.48 -27.67 1.48
N GLY A 190 -1.23 -28.25 2.64
CA GLY A 190 -0.04 -29.03 2.95
C GLY A 190 -0.28 -30.01 4.11
N THR A 191 0.78 -30.57 4.67
CA THR A 191 0.66 -31.49 5.79
C THR A 191 1.66 -31.13 6.91
N PRO A 192 1.23 -30.35 7.94
CA PRO A 192 -0.12 -29.75 8.13
C PRO A 192 -0.38 -28.59 7.15
N PRO A 193 -1.64 -28.20 6.93
CA PRO A 193 -1.99 -26.98 6.23
C PRO A 193 -1.71 -25.76 7.10
N ALA A 194 -1.61 -24.57 6.46
CA ALA A 194 -1.52 -23.28 7.15
C ALA A 194 -2.62 -22.33 6.67
N GLU A 195 -3.14 -21.49 7.55
CA GLU A 195 -4.28 -20.62 7.29
C GLU A 195 -4.04 -19.21 7.80
N ARG A 196 -4.44 -18.20 7.00
CA ARG A 196 -4.44 -16.77 7.37
C ARG A 196 -5.71 -16.12 6.88
N SER A 197 -6.16 -15.10 7.58
CA SER A 197 -7.33 -14.31 7.18
C SER A 197 -6.97 -12.84 7.13
N ASP A 198 -7.59 -12.15 6.18
CA ASP A 198 -7.58 -10.70 6.08
C ASP A 198 -8.99 -10.24 5.65
N ASP A 199 -9.35 -8.99 5.94
CA ASP A 199 -10.70 -8.48 5.74
C ASP A 199 -10.73 -7.53 4.53
N HIS A 200 -11.69 -7.76 3.64
CA HIS A 200 -12.04 -6.81 2.59
C HIS A 200 -13.09 -5.82 3.12
N ASP A 201 -12.85 -4.52 2.93
CA ASP A 201 -13.70 -3.45 3.47
C ASP A 201 -15.06 -3.30 2.76
N GLY A 202 -15.20 -3.89 1.59
CA GLY A 202 -16.40 -3.74 0.74
C GLY A 202 -16.33 -2.52 -0.17
N GLY A 203 -17.50 -2.06 -0.61
CA GLY A 203 -17.62 -0.84 -1.41
C GLY A 203 -17.47 -1.02 -2.91
N SER A 204 -17.51 -2.25 -3.41
CA SER A 204 -17.41 -2.56 -4.85
C SER A 204 -16.12 -2.02 -5.48
N VAL A 205 -15.00 -2.22 -4.81
CA VAL A 205 -13.67 -1.82 -5.26
C VAL A 205 -12.68 -2.97 -5.11
N TRP A 206 -11.58 -2.92 -5.85
CA TRP A 206 -10.46 -3.83 -5.66
C TRP A 206 -9.62 -3.39 -4.46
N GLN A 207 -9.29 -4.33 -3.59
CA GLN A 207 -8.40 -4.16 -2.44
C GLN A 207 -7.37 -5.28 -2.45
N GLU A 208 -6.12 -4.96 -2.16
CA GLU A 208 -5.08 -5.96 -1.95
C GLU A 208 -5.16 -6.46 -0.51
N LEU A 209 -5.31 -7.77 -0.35
CA LEU A 209 -5.25 -8.47 0.93
C LEU A 209 -3.88 -9.13 1.09
N CYS A 210 -3.43 -9.24 2.35
CA CYS A 210 -2.11 -9.72 2.68
C CYS A 210 -2.16 -10.80 3.76
N PHE A 211 -1.51 -11.95 3.50
CA PHE A 211 -1.54 -13.14 4.32
C PHE A 211 -0.13 -13.52 4.76
N ASP A 212 0.21 -13.24 6.01
CA ASP A 212 1.54 -13.47 6.57
C ASP A 212 1.64 -14.84 7.23
N PHE A 213 2.41 -15.74 6.61
CA PHE A 213 2.70 -17.07 7.10
C PHE A 213 4.07 -17.18 7.79
N THR A 214 4.72 -16.07 8.11
CA THR A 214 6.06 -16.07 8.72
C THR A 214 6.09 -16.95 9.96
N GLY A 215 6.95 -17.97 9.91
CA GLY A 215 7.13 -18.93 11.00
C GLY A 215 6.01 -19.96 11.16
N ASP A 216 5.03 -20.04 10.26
CA ASP A 216 3.92 -21.00 10.30
C ASP A 216 3.56 -21.51 8.89
N ASN A 217 4.54 -22.10 8.24
CA ASN A 217 4.41 -22.58 6.88
C ASN A 217 3.68 -23.93 6.82
N ALA A 218 2.87 -24.12 5.78
CA ALA A 218 2.31 -25.44 5.51
C ALA A 218 3.41 -26.48 5.25
N GLY A 219 3.25 -27.67 5.82
CA GLY A 219 4.18 -28.76 5.61
C GLY A 219 4.06 -29.38 4.21
N PRO A 220 5.18 -29.89 3.62
CA PRO A 220 5.16 -30.51 2.30
C PRO A 220 4.40 -31.86 2.29
N PRO A 221 3.84 -32.30 1.13
CA PRO A 221 3.81 -31.54 -0.11
C PRO A 221 2.77 -30.43 -0.05
N VAL A 222 3.10 -29.25 -0.59
CA VAL A 222 2.14 -28.18 -0.80
C VAL A 222 1.59 -28.32 -2.21
N THR A 223 0.26 -28.44 -2.33
CA THR A 223 -0.36 -28.82 -3.61
C THR A 223 -1.40 -27.82 -4.11
N GLY A 224 -1.74 -26.81 -3.32
CA GLY A 224 -2.73 -25.84 -3.71
C GLY A 224 -2.99 -24.76 -2.69
N ILE A 225 -3.85 -23.83 -3.08
CA ILE A 225 -4.35 -22.73 -2.27
C ILE A 225 -5.86 -22.82 -2.24
N SER A 226 -6.45 -22.82 -1.05
CA SER A 226 -7.91 -22.73 -0.88
C SER A 226 -8.30 -21.33 -0.42
N VAL A 227 -9.31 -20.78 -1.05
CA VAL A 227 -9.87 -19.47 -0.73
C VAL A 227 -11.30 -19.64 -0.23
N PHE A 228 -11.61 -18.93 0.87
CA PHE A 228 -12.95 -18.91 1.46
C PHE A 228 -13.37 -17.46 1.67
N PHE A 229 -14.54 -17.13 1.18
CA PHE A 229 -15.19 -15.85 1.49
C PHE A 229 -16.26 -16.10 2.56
N ASP A 230 -16.19 -15.36 3.67
CA ASP A 230 -17.18 -15.41 4.74
C ASP A 230 -17.35 -16.82 5.33
N LEU A 231 -16.25 -17.45 5.71
CA LEU A 231 -16.26 -18.78 6.34
C LEU A 231 -17.11 -18.74 7.63
N GLY A 232 -18.01 -19.69 7.76
CA GLY A 232 -18.99 -19.76 8.86
C GLY A 232 -20.35 -19.16 8.51
N ALA A 233 -20.49 -18.51 7.36
CA ALA A 233 -21.78 -18.04 6.83
C ALA A 233 -22.27 -18.92 5.68
N VAL A 234 -23.57 -19.16 5.62
CA VAL A 234 -24.21 -19.85 4.50
C VAL A 234 -24.47 -18.84 3.39
N GLY A 235 -24.01 -19.14 2.18
CA GLY A 235 -24.22 -18.29 1.00
C GLY A 235 -25.63 -18.30 0.48
N ASP A 236 -25.97 -17.34 -0.36
CA ASP A 236 -27.30 -17.27 -1.01
C ASP A 236 -27.24 -16.58 -2.39
N VAL A 237 -26.27 -16.98 -3.21
CA VAL A 237 -26.08 -16.37 -4.54
C VAL A 237 -27.34 -16.45 -5.42
N ALA A 238 -28.23 -17.42 -5.17
CA ALA A 238 -29.44 -17.58 -5.94
C ALA A 238 -30.48 -16.45 -5.72
N ASN A 239 -30.53 -15.88 -4.51
CA ASN A 239 -31.48 -14.81 -4.17
C ASN A 239 -30.79 -13.45 -3.97
N ASP A 240 -29.52 -13.46 -3.67
CA ASP A 240 -28.73 -12.25 -3.39
C ASP A 240 -27.34 -12.34 -4.06
N PRO A 241 -27.30 -12.36 -5.42
CA PRO A 241 -26.06 -12.55 -6.15
C PRO A 241 -25.01 -11.46 -5.87
N ASP A 242 -25.43 -10.23 -5.62
CA ASP A 242 -24.54 -9.11 -5.42
C ASP A 242 -23.70 -9.26 -4.14
N ASN A 243 -24.27 -9.83 -3.07
CA ASN A 243 -23.57 -10.04 -1.81
C ASN A 243 -22.84 -11.39 -1.71
N TRP A 244 -23.09 -12.33 -2.64
CA TRP A 244 -22.51 -13.67 -2.61
C TRP A 244 -21.71 -14.02 -3.87
N THR A 245 -21.33 -12.99 -4.64
CA THR A 245 -20.36 -13.09 -5.74
C THR A 245 -19.16 -12.22 -5.42
N PHE A 246 -17.98 -12.80 -5.47
CA PHE A 246 -16.71 -12.22 -5.16
C PHE A 246 -15.76 -12.40 -6.35
N TYR A 247 -14.75 -11.53 -6.46
CA TYR A 247 -13.71 -11.72 -7.46
C TYR A 247 -12.35 -11.66 -6.78
N TYR A 248 -11.41 -12.45 -7.26
CA TYR A 248 -10.03 -12.37 -6.82
C TYR A 248 -9.06 -12.59 -7.98
N ASP A 249 -7.84 -12.09 -7.80
CA ASP A 249 -6.84 -12.06 -8.85
C ASP A 249 -5.44 -11.87 -8.28
N ASP A 250 -4.41 -12.02 -9.13
CA ASP A 250 -3.02 -11.73 -8.81
C ASP A 250 -2.59 -12.29 -7.44
N ILE A 251 -2.59 -13.62 -7.31
CA ILE A 251 -2.03 -14.27 -6.14
C ILE A 251 -0.50 -14.22 -6.28
N GLU A 252 0.17 -13.50 -5.41
CA GLU A 252 1.61 -13.31 -5.42
C GLU A 252 2.22 -13.77 -4.09
N GLN A 253 3.25 -14.62 -4.18
CA GLN A 253 4.10 -14.98 -3.04
C GLN A 253 5.25 -13.97 -2.96
N THR A 254 5.56 -13.43 -1.79
CA THR A 254 6.60 -12.41 -1.60
C THR A 254 7.29 -12.52 -0.25
N SER A 255 8.47 -11.93 -0.14
CA SER A 255 9.17 -11.71 1.13
C SER A 255 8.88 -10.34 1.74
N GLU A 256 8.16 -9.46 1.02
CA GLU A 256 7.79 -8.15 1.56
C GLU A 256 6.71 -8.26 2.65
N PRO A 257 6.92 -7.67 3.84
CA PRO A 257 5.97 -7.76 4.93
C PRO A 257 4.62 -7.13 4.57
N CYS A 258 3.55 -7.66 5.16
CA CYS A 258 2.24 -7.02 5.06
C CYS A 258 2.29 -5.57 5.56
N PRO A 259 1.52 -4.66 4.94
CA PRO A 259 1.38 -3.30 5.43
C PRO A 259 0.97 -3.32 6.91
N ALA A 260 1.62 -2.49 7.74
CA ALA A 260 1.18 -2.34 9.11
C ALA A 260 -0.28 -1.85 9.13
N PRO A 261 -1.13 -2.38 10.02
CA PRO A 261 -2.46 -1.83 10.20
C PRO A 261 -2.36 -0.32 10.41
N PRO A 262 -3.27 0.48 9.83
CA PRO A 262 -3.28 1.91 10.10
C PRO A 262 -3.32 2.10 11.62
N PRO A 263 -2.54 3.06 12.16
CA PRO A 263 -2.62 3.35 13.58
C PRO A 263 -4.08 3.58 13.95
N PRO A 264 -4.56 3.06 15.09
CA PRO A 264 -5.92 3.28 15.52
C PRO A 264 -6.20 4.77 15.42
N ALA A 265 -7.32 5.11 14.77
CA ALA A 265 -7.74 6.50 14.68
C ALA A 265 -7.68 7.08 16.10
N PRO A 266 -7.05 8.25 16.29
CA PRO A 266 -7.02 8.86 17.61
C PRO A 266 -8.45 8.89 18.11
N ASP A 267 -8.66 8.39 19.32
CA ASP A 267 -9.96 8.38 19.98
C ASP A 267 -10.33 9.85 20.29
N PHE A 268 -10.89 10.51 19.28
CA PHE A 268 -11.41 11.87 19.45
C PHE A 268 -12.73 11.77 20.21
N THR A 269 -12.67 12.01 21.50
CA THR A 269 -13.88 12.31 22.25
C THR A 269 -14.53 13.54 21.62
N THR A 270 -15.72 13.36 21.07
CA THR A 270 -16.46 14.49 20.50
C THR A 270 -16.72 15.52 21.61
N ILE A 271 -16.20 16.73 21.43
CA ILE A 271 -16.48 17.84 22.34
C ILE A 271 -17.76 18.51 21.86
N THR A 272 -18.84 18.36 22.62
CA THR A 272 -20.15 18.92 22.25
C THR A 272 -20.44 20.26 22.92
N PHE A 273 -19.67 20.64 23.91
CA PHE A 273 -19.93 21.80 24.79
C PHE A 273 -21.26 21.76 25.58
N ASP A 274 -22.07 20.71 25.42
CA ASP A 274 -23.39 20.57 26.02
C ASP A 274 -23.38 19.99 27.45
N ASP A 275 -22.25 19.48 27.90
CA ASP A 275 -22.14 18.88 29.23
C ASP A 275 -22.05 19.96 30.31
N PRO A 276 -23.10 20.13 31.12
CA PRO A 276 -23.13 21.18 32.17
C PRO A 276 -22.18 20.90 33.34
N ALA A 277 -21.66 19.66 33.45
CA ALA A 277 -20.70 19.27 34.48
C ALA A 277 -19.25 19.55 34.05
N THR A 278 -19.00 19.81 32.77
CA THR A 278 -17.67 20.07 32.21
C THR A 278 -17.41 21.54 32.07
N THR A 279 -16.32 22.04 32.70
CA THR A 279 -15.83 23.40 32.48
C THR A 279 -14.84 23.41 31.34
N TYR A 280 -15.19 24.07 30.25
CA TYR A 280 -14.30 24.21 29.08
C TYR A 280 -13.40 25.42 29.27
N THR A 281 -12.10 25.21 29.27
CA THR A 281 -11.09 26.27 29.30
C THR A 281 -10.68 26.61 27.88
N LEU A 282 -11.05 27.79 27.42
CA LEU A 282 -10.66 28.31 26.11
C LEU A 282 -9.44 29.20 26.28
N THR A 283 -8.43 29.00 25.42
CA THR A 283 -7.19 29.80 25.45
C THR A 283 -7.13 30.67 24.21
N ASP A 284 -7.59 31.92 24.36
CA ASP A 284 -7.55 32.91 23.29
C ASP A 284 -6.17 33.48 23.08
N PHE A 285 -5.81 33.74 21.82
CA PHE A 285 -4.56 34.36 21.44
C PHE A 285 -4.74 35.38 20.31
N GLY A 286 -3.79 36.31 20.17
CA GLY A 286 -3.78 37.29 19.09
C GLY A 286 -4.90 38.31 19.15
N GLY A 287 -5.60 38.45 20.29
CA GLY A 287 -6.66 39.45 20.48
C GLY A 287 -8.09 38.97 20.18
N THR A 288 -8.30 37.64 20.06
CA THR A 288 -9.66 37.05 20.06
C THR A 288 -10.23 36.97 21.47
N ALA A 289 -11.55 36.80 21.56
CA ALA A 289 -12.26 36.46 22.79
C ALA A 289 -13.30 35.39 22.51
N SER A 290 -13.21 34.26 23.23
CA SER A 290 -14.08 33.10 23.05
C SER A 290 -14.87 32.75 24.29
N THR A 291 -16.11 32.32 24.13
CA THR A 291 -16.97 31.87 25.20
C THR A 291 -17.91 30.77 24.72
N VAL A 292 -18.24 29.84 25.64
CA VAL A 292 -19.30 28.87 25.39
C VAL A 292 -20.64 29.57 25.62
N THR A 293 -21.55 29.47 24.66
CA THR A 293 -22.85 30.12 24.68
C THR A 293 -23.89 29.24 23.96
N ASN A 294 -25.18 29.60 24.14
CA ASN A 294 -26.23 28.92 23.38
C ASN A 294 -26.09 29.19 21.88
N ASP A 295 -26.41 28.19 21.07
CA ASP A 295 -26.43 28.31 19.61
C ASP A 295 -27.36 29.48 19.20
N PRO A 296 -26.87 30.50 18.48
CA PRO A 296 -27.69 31.61 18.01
C PRO A 296 -28.79 31.21 17.03
N ALA A 297 -28.70 30.03 16.44
CA ALA A 297 -29.77 29.46 15.61
C ALA A 297 -30.94 28.91 16.41
N GLY A 298 -30.83 28.86 17.75
CA GLY A 298 -31.84 28.38 18.66
C GLY A 298 -31.67 26.90 19.06
N GLY A 299 -32.40 26.49 20.11
CA GLY A 299 -32.31 25.17 20.70
C GLY A 299 -31.53 25.15 22.02
N THR A 300 -31.19 23.95 22.48
CA THR A 300 -30.44 23.71 23.73
C THR A 300 -28.94 23.45 23.50
N ASN A 301 -28.52 23.39 22.26
CA ASN A 301 -27.14 23.13 21.87
C ASN A 301 -26.24 24.30 22.29
N GLN A 302 -25.06 23.99 22.81
CA GLN A 302 -24.04 25.00 23.14
C GLN A 302 -22.92 24.98 22.12
N VAL A 303 -22.40 26.16 21.83
CA VAL A 303 -21.34 26.39 20.85
C VAL A 303 -20.27 27.30 21.40
N VAL A 304 -19.07 27.25 20.84
CA VAL A 304 -18.05 28.27 21.10
C VAL A 304 -18.28 29.46 20.18
N LEU A 305 -18.57 30.61 20.76
CA LEU A 305 -18.58 31.91 20.05
C LEU A 305 -17.20 32.53 20.19
N THR A 306 -16.48 32.67 19.06
CA THR A 306 -15.19 33.39 19.01
C THR A 306 -15.38 34.72 18.30
N VAL A 307 -15.04 35.80 18.97
CA VAL A 307 -15.07 37.15 18.41
C VAL A 307 -13.67 37.59 18.07
N LYS A 308 -13.45 37.91 16.79
CA LYS A 308 -12.21 38.49 16.28
C LYS A 308 -12.44 39.94 15.88
N PRO A 309 -12.04 40.90 16.70
CA PRO A 309 -12.18 42.33 16.37
C PRO A 309 -11.18 42.73 15.27
N ASP A 310 -11.44 43.86 14.62
CA ASP A 310 -10.58 44.37 13.53
C ASP A 310 -9.16 44.71 14.01
N THR A 311 -8.95 44.83 15.31
CA THR A 311 -7.66 45.07 15.95
C THR A 311 -6.88 43.78 16.29
N ALA A 312 -7.52 42.64 16.10
CA ALA A 312 -6.86 41.34 16.35
C ALA A 312 -5.84 41.02 15.28
N GLU A 313 -4.82 40.25 15.67
CA GLU A 313 -3.80 39.78 14.75
C GLU A 313 -4.38 38.87 13.66
N VAL A 314 -3.75 38.80 12.48
CA VAL A 314 -4.22 37.98 11.37
C VAL A 314 -4.26 36.49 11.72
N TRP A 315 -3.39 36.06 12.62
CA TRP A 315 -3.27 34.68 13.14
C TRP A 315 -4.04 34.42 14.43
N ALA A 316 -4.86 35.38 14.87
CA ALA A 316 -5.63 35.26 16.10
C ALA A 316 -6.67 34.14 16.07
N GLY A 317 -6.84 33.43 17.19
CA GLY A 317 -7.71 32.26 17.33
C GLY A 317 -7.96 31.89 18.81
N THR A 318 -8.52 30.69 18.98
CA THR A 318 -8.79 30.05 20.28
C THR A 318 -8.20 28.67 20.29
#